data_17f516bd22ae8219f2f672f7d4430d2d
#
_entry.id   17f516bd22ae8219f2f672f7d4430d2d
#
_cell.length_a   1.000
_cell.length_b   1.000
_cell.length_c   1.000
_cell.angle_alpha   90.00
_cell.angle_beta   90.00
_cell.angle_gamma   90.00
#
_symmetry.space_group_name_H-M   'P 1'
#
loop_
_entity.id
_entity.type
_entity.pdbx_description
1 polymer ?
#
loop_
_entity_poly.entity_id
_entity_poly.type
_entity_poly.pdbx_seq_one_letter_code
_entity_poly.pdbx_strand_id
1 'polypeptide(L)'
;MERLLISQLLKWKNSHGRKPLILEGARQVGKTWLLKEFGRKYFKDVCYINFEQSDVLEEIFAGDLSPQRIIEQLSIYNGKMIIPEETLIIFDEVQEMPRALTSLKYFCEEAPGYAICCAGSLLGIALHEGTSFPVGKTDFLHLYPMSFKEFLIANEENMLVDYIDKGNRNLGAFEARLTDYLKKYMIIGGMPAVVTEWLDSKDYNKVNRIQQELIAAYQKDFSKHAPKNMVEKIRYVWNSIPSQLAKENKKFVYGLVREGARAREYEDAIMWLSDAGEIIRTNNVSKPDIPISAYAELKSFKVFLLDVGLLRAMSKISPKVILEGSRIFEEFKGALTEQYVCQELQNFAEILETNYHWSSSATAEVDFLVSDGLDVYPLEAKAGVTMNAKSLKLYREKYSPKWSVRTSLLPYERNNSSKTINIPLYMLFVLDKELKTES
;
A
#
# COMPACT_ATOMS: atom_id res chain seq x y z
N MET A 1 2.36 -17.51 3.15
CA MET A 1 1.48 -16.93 2.11
C MET A 1 2.36 -16.33 1.01
N GLU A 2 1.95 -16.43 -0.23
CA GLU A 2 2.72 -15.88 -1.35
C GLU A 2 2.52 -14.36 -1.43
N ARG A 3 3.61 -13.62 -1.74
CA ARG A 3 3.59 -12.18 -1.95
C ARG A 3 4.10 -11.88 -3.36
N LEU A 4 3.35 -11.10 -4.12
CA LEU A 4 3.68 -10.78 -5.53
C LEU A 4 4.98 -9.98 -5.65
N LEU A 5 5.35 -9.22 -4.62
CA LEU A 5 6.59 -8.44 -4.57
C LEU A 5 7.86 -9.31 -4.68
N ILE A 6 7.78 -10.63 -4.45
CA ILE A 6 8.91 -11.56 -4.67
C ILE A 6 9.44 -11.48 -6.10
N SER A 7 8.57 -11.26 -7.08
CA SER A 7 9.00 -11.11 -8.48
C SER A 7 9.91 -9.88 -8.70
N GLN A 8 9.67 -8.81 -7.97
CA GLN A 8 10.50 -7.60 -8.02
C GLN A 8 11.80 -7.76 -7.24
N LEU A 9 11.76 -8.45 -6.08
CA LEU A 9 12.95 -8.84 -5.35
C LEU A 9 13.87 -9.73 -6.20
N LEU A 10 13.32 -10.61 -7.03
CA LEU A 10 14.08 -11.42 -7.98
C LEU A 10 14.70 -10.57 -9.10
N LYS A 11 13.97 -9.59 -9.63
CA LYS A 11 14.52 -8.64 -10.61
C LYS A 11 15.67 -7.84 -9.98
N TRP A 12 15.48 -7.34 -8.75
CA TRP A 12 16.53 -6.66 -8.00
C TRP A 12 17.75 -7.54 -7.80
N LYS A 13 17.58 -8.78 -7.32
CA LYS A 13 18.69 -9.72 -7.12
C LYS A 13 19.53 -9.90 -8.38
N ASN A 14 18.88 -10.02 -9.54
CA ASN A 14 19.51 -10.32 -10.82
C ASN A 14 19.92 -9.08 -11.62
N SER A 15 19.71 -7.87 -11.10
CA SER A 15 20.02 -6.63 -11.79
C SER A 15 21.53 -6.36 -11.85
N HIS A 16 22.03 -5.92 -13.01
CA HIS A 16 23.38 -5.40 -13.12
C HIS A 16 23.48 -4.07 -12.37
N GLY A 17 24.47 -3.96 -11.47
CA GLY A 17 24.64 -2.75 -10.66
C GLY A 17 23.63 -2.64 -9.50
N ARG A 18 23.14 -3.79 -9.01
CA ARG A 18 22.31 -3.91 -7.81
C ARG A 18 22.89 -3.08 -6.67
N LYS A 19 22.05 -2.26 -6.04
CA LYS A 19 22.35 -1.51 -4.82
C LYS A 19 21.72 -2.19 -3.61
N PRO A 20 22.18 -1.90 -2.37
CA PRO A 20 21.43 -2.29 -1.18
C PRO A 20 19.96 -1.86 -1.30
N LEU A 21 19.04 -2.75 -0.96
CA LEU A 21 17.61 -2.52 -1.08
C LEU A 21 17.00 -2.09 0.26
N ILE A 22 16.16 -1.07 0.21
CA ILE A 22 15.32 -0.66 1.32
C ILE A 22 13.88 -1.07 1.02
N LEU A 23 13.32 -1.95 1.86
CA LEU A 23 11.93 -2.37 1.79
C LEU A 23 11.10 -1.52 2.75
N GLU A 24 10.38 -0.56 2.19
CA GLU A 24 9.46 0.32 2.91
C GLU A 24 8.07 -0.29 3.07
N GLY A 25 7.25 0.32 3.90
CA GLY A 25 5.85 -0.04 4.12
C GLY A 25 5.45 0.05 5.58
N ALA A 26 4.15 0.16 5.84
CA ALA A 26 3.60 0.26 7.18
C ALA A 26 4.02 -0.89 8.10
N ARG A 27 3.84 -0.72 9.39
CA ARG A 27 4.04 -1.80 10.36
C ARG A 27 3.11 -2.98 10.06
N GLN A 28 3.60 -4.19 10.32
CA GLN A 28 2.85 -5.45 10.25
C GLN A 28 2.32 -5.86 8.86
N VAL A 29 2.78 -5.21 7.78
CA VAL A 29 2.48 -5.65 6.40
C VAL A 29 3.31 -6.86 5.94
N GLY A 30 4.26 -7.33 6.77
CA GLY A 30 5.01 -8.56 6.55
C GLY A 30 6.39 -8.40 5.93
N LYS A 31 7.06 -7.24 6.07
CA LYS A 31 8.40 -6.96 5.51
C LYS A 31 9.44 -8.00 5.92
N THR A 32 9.63 -8.19 7.22
CA THR A 32 10.59 -9.15 7.78
C THR A 32 10.33 -10.57 7.29
N TRP A 33 9.06 -10.99 7.30
CA TRP A 33 8.68 -12.32 6.81
C TRP A 33 9.03 -12.47 5.32
N LEU A 34 8.71 -11.47 4.49
CA LEU A 34 8.98 -11.50 3.06
C LEU A 34 10.48 -11.62 2.76
N LEU A 35 11.32 -10.83 3.44
CA LEU A 35 12.77 -10.87 3.24
C LEU A 35 13.39 -12.19 3.70
N LYS A 36 12.94 -12.74 4.84
CA LYS A 36 13.37 -14.08 5.32
C LYS A 36 12.97 -15.17 4.33
N GLU A 37 11.75 -15.15 3.83
CA GLU A 37 11.26 -16.12 2.86
C GLU A 37 11.98 -16.00 1.51
N PHE A 38 12.25 -14.76 1.07
CA PHE A 38 13.05 -14.49 -0.11
C PHE A 38 14.48 -15.01 0.03
N GLY A 39 15.12 -14.77 1.17
CA GLY A 39 16.45 -15.31 1.46
C GLY A 39 16.48 -16.85 1.46
N ARG A 40 15.51 -17.47 2.17
CA ARG A 40 15.38 -18.91 2.25
C ARG A 40 15.20 -19.60 0.87
N LYS A 41 14.45 -18.96 -0.05
CA LYS A 41 14.13 -19.54 -1.38
C LYS A 41 15.23 -19.31 -2.41
N TYR A 42 15.92 -18.20 -2.34
CA TYR A 42 16.74 -17.71 -3.46
C TYR A 42 18.22 -17.47 -3.13
N PHE A 43 18.63 -17.67 -1.88
CA PHE A 43 20.03 -17.64 -1.44
C PHE A 43 20.40 -18.94 -0.75
N LYS A 44 21.70 -19.19 -0.62
CA LYS A 44 22.21 -20.38 0.09
C LYS A 44 22.12 -20.20 1.60
N ASP A 45 22.31 -18.97 2.09
CA ASP A 45 22.23 -18.62 3.51
C ASP A 45 21.64 -17.24 3.72
N VAL A 46 21.21 -16.94 4.96
CA VAL A 46 20.64 -15.67 5.39
C VAL A 46 21.35 -15.20 6.66
N CYS A 47 21.90 -14.00 6.63
CA CYS A 47 22.39 -13.30 7.81
C CYS A 47 21.31 -12.29 8.23
N TYR A 48 20.54 -12.63 9.28
CA TYR A 48 19.48 -11.78 9.81
C TYR A 48 19.94 -10.99 11.03
N ILE A 49 19.89 -9.68 10.95
CA ILE A 49 20.30 -8.72 11.99
C ILE A 49 19.08 -7.88 12.35
N ASN A 50 18.68 -7.91 13.64
CA ASN A 50 17.64 -7.05 14.18
C ASN A 50 18.28 -6.02 15.11
N PHE A 51 18.16 -4.74 14.78
CA PHE A 51 18.79 -3.66 15.53
C PHE A 51 18.10 -3.29 16.84
N GLU A 52 16.88 -3.76 17.10
CA GLU A 52 16.22 -3.54 18.40
C GLU A 52 16.78 -4.43 19.53
N GLN A 53 17.62 -5.42 19.26
CA GLN A 53 17.89 -6.54 20.19
C GLN A 53 19.31 -6.65 20.71
N SER A 54 20.26 -5.78 20.35
CA SER A 54 21.66 -6.03 20.72
C SER A 54 22.56 -4.81 20.80
N ASP A 55 23.11 -4.56 21.99
CA ASP A 55 24.14 -3.54 22.24
C ASP A 55 25.46 -3.84 21.47
N VAL A 56 25.73 -5.12 21.17
CA VAL A 56 26.90 -5.52 20.38
C VAL A 56 26.86 -4.95 18.97
N LEU A 57 25.66 -4.81 18.39
CA LEU A 57 25.51 -4.19 17.06
C LEU A 57 25.85 -2.72 17.08
N GLU A 58 25.60 -1.99 18.17
CA GLU A 58 26.05 -0.61 18.32
C GLU A 58 27.58 -0.51 18.23
N GLU A 59 28.32 -1.39 18.88
CA GLU A 59 29.79 -1.42 18.82
C GLU A 59 30.29 -1.74 17.40
N ILE A 60 29.64 -2.70 16.71
CA ILE A 60 29.99 -3.04 15.32
C ILE A 60 29.85 -1.81 14.41
N PHE A 61 28.80 -1.04 14.53
CA PHE A 61 28.56 0.12 13.67
C PHE A 61 29.13 1.44 14.24
N ALA A 62 29.61 1.50 15.48
CA ALA A 62 30.26 2.69 16.06
C ALA A 62 31.64 2.96 15.45
N GLY A 63 32.36 1.94 15.00
CA GLY A 63 33.70 2.06 14.41
C GLY A 63 33.69 2.57 12.95
N ASP A 64 34.76 2.26 12.23
CA ASP A 64 34.86 2.50 10.79
C ASP A 64 33.78 1.71 10.03
N LEU A 65 33.15 2.33 9.05
CA LEU A 65 32.08 1.75 8.24
C LEU A 65 32.58 0.98 7.00
N SER A 66 33.86 0.55 7.01
CA SER A 66 34.43 -0.29 5.96
C SER A 66 33.61 -1.58 5.82
N PRO A 67 33.11 -1.93 4.61
CA PRO A 67 32.34 -3.14 4.38
C PRO A 67 33.03 -4.41 4.85
N GLN A 68 34.36 -4.53 4.61
CA GLN A 68 35.11 -5.70 4.99
C GLN A 68 35.10 -5.93 6.51
N ARG A 69 35.35 -4.89 7.30
CA ARG A 69 35.31 -4.95 8.76
C ARG A 69 33.92 -5.33 9.28
N ILE A 70 32.88 -4.69 8.71
CA ILE A 70 31.50 -4.97 9.10
C ILE A 70 31.15 -6.43 8.80
N ILE A 71 31.48 -6.94 7.61
CA ILE A 71 31.21 -8.35 7.22
C ILE A 71 31.93 -9.33 8.12
N GLU A 72 33.20 -9.09 8.46
CA GLU A 72 33.96 -9.94 9.38
C GLU A 72 33.27 -10.01 10.76
N GLN A 73 32.90 -8.86 11.32
CA GLN A 73 32.24 -8.80 12.63
C GLN A 73 30.81 -9.38 12.61
N LEU A 74 30.03 -9.12 11.56
CA LEU A 74 28.71 -9.74 11.39
C LEU A 74 28.81 -11.25 11.17
N SER A 75 29.86 -11.74 10.50
CA SER A 75 30.09 -13.19 10.36
C SER A 75 30.34 -13.85 11.71
N ILE A 76 31.12 -13.21 12.58
CA ILE A 76 31.35 -13.68 13.96
C ILE A 76 30.04 -13.63 14.76
N TYR A 77 29.31 -12.52 14.70
CA TYR A 77 28.03 -12.33 15.38
C TYR A 77 26.99 -13.38 14.95
N ASN A 78 26.90 -13.66 13.65
CA ASN A 78 25.96 -14.63 13.08
C ASN A 78 26.42 -16.10 13.25
N GLY A 79 27.69 -16.32 13.61
CA GLY A 79 28.29 -17.66 13.73
C GLY A 79 28.52 -18.36 12.39
N LYS A 80 28.44 -17.66 11.27
CA LYS A 80 28.63 -18.17 9.90
C LYS A 80 29.29 -17.14 9.02
N MET A 81 30.13 -17.58 8.08
CA MET A 81 30.72 -16.72 7.07
C MET A 81 29.65 -16.13 6.14
N ILE A 82 29.72 -14.85 5.90
CA ILE A 82 28.89 -14.13 4.95
C ILE A 82 29.63 -14.13 3.60
N ILE A 83 29.07 -14.82 2.62
CA ILE A 83 29.71 -15.05 1.31
C ILE A 83 28.97 -14.18 0.26
N PRO A 84 29.72 -13.36 -0.54
CA PRO A 84 29.14 -12.59 -1.63
C PRO A 84 28.30 -13.45 -2.56
N GLU A 85 27.20 -12.93 -3.09
CA GLU A 85 26.22 -13.56 -3.98
C GLU A 85 25.49 -14.80 -3.40
N GLU A 86 25.97 -15.39 -2.32
CA GLU A 86 25.38 -16.60 -1.70
C GLU A 86 24.57 -16.30 -0.45
N THR A 87 24.93 -15.25 0.31
CA THR A 87 24.27 -14.89 1.57
C THR A 87 23.44 -13.62 1.36
N LEU A 88 22.14 -13.66 1.73
CA LEU A 88 21.33 -12.46 1.88
C LEU A 88 21.54 -11.87 3.28
N ILE A 89 21.98 -10.64 3.36
CA ILE A 89 22.05 -9.86 4.60
C ILE A 89 20.72 -9.12 4.78
N ILE A 90 20.06 -9.31 5.90
CA ILE A 90 18.81 -8.61 6.24
C ILE A 90 19.07 -7.72 7.45
N PHE A 91 18.96 -6.41 7.28
CA PHE A 91 18.96 -5.40 8.33
C PHE A 91 17.52 -5.05 8.68
N ASP A 92 17.03 -5.56 9.79
CA ASP A 92 15.65 -5.34 10.26
C ASP A 92 15.63 -4.25 11.33
N GLU A 93 14.55 -3.43 11.33
CA GLU A 93 14.37 -2.22 12.13
C GLU A 93 15.58 -1.26 12.01
N VAL A 94 16.04 -1.07 10.77
CA VAL A 94 17.28 -0.35 10.46
C VAL A 94 17.26 1.13 10.89
N GLN A 95 16.08 1.72 11.14
CA GLN A 95 15.93 3.06 11.70
C GLN A 95 16.49 3.17 13.13
N GLU A 96 16.55 2.07 13.88
CA GLU A 96 17.17 2.05 15.22
C GLU A 96 18.70 2.15 15.16
N MET A 97 19.30 1.98 13.96
CA MET A 97 20.77 2.06 13.74
C MET A 97 21.11 2.98 12.56
N PRO A 98 21.11 4.31 12.75
CA PRO A 98 21.40 5.27 11.67
C PRO A 98 22.74 5.03 10.96
N ARG A 99 23.75 4.54 11.69
CA ARG A 99 25.05 4.22 11.11
C ARG A 99 25.03 3.00 10.20
N ALA A 100 24.12 2.05 10.41
CA ALA A 100 23.90 0.94 9.47
C ALA A 100 23.32 1.45 8.16
N LEU A 101 22.39 2.41 8.18
CA LEU A 101 21.90 3.08 6.96
C LEU A 101 23.04 3.80 6.24
N THR A 102 23.89 4.54 6.97
CA THR A 102 25.06 5.22 6.39
C THR A 102 26.02 4.22 5.73
N SER A 103 26.21 3.02 6.30
CA SER A 103 27.13 2.01 5.77
C SER A 103 26.71 1.49 4.39
N LEU A 104 25.41 1.56 4.02
CA LEU A 104 24.91 1.10 2.73
C LEU A 104 25.59 1.80 1.54
N LYS A 105 26.01 3.06 1.72
CA LYS A 105 26.79 3.79 0.71
C LYS A 105 28.10 3.06 0.39
N TYR A 106 28.83 2.68 1.41
CA TYR A 106 30.12 1.99 1.26
C TYR A 106 29.94 0.59 0.69
N PHE A 107 28.91 -0.14 1.10
CA PHE A 107 28.57 -1.43 0.48
C PHE A 107 28.26 -1.29 -1.02
N CYS A 108 27.50 -0.25 -1.41
CA CYS A 108 27.21 0.00 -2.81
C CYS A 108 28.46 0.30 -3.64
N GLU A 109 29.43 1.07 -3.07
CA GLU A 109 30.60 1.55 -3.80
C GLU A 109 31.76 0.56 -3.79
N GLU A 110 32.01 -0.10 -2.67
CA GLU A 110 33.23 -0.88 -2.43
C GLU A 110 32.98 -2.41 -2.39
N ALA A 111 31.73 -2.83 -2.13
CA ALA A 111 31.41 -4.23 -1.92
C ALA A 111 30.05 -4.64 -2.54
N PRO A 112 29.79 -4.36 -3.84
CA PRO A 112 28.48 -4.58 -4.48
C PRO A 112 28.10 -6.06 -4.58
N GLY A 113 29.01 -7.00 -4.39
CA GLY A 113 28.73 -8.43 -4.37
C GLY A 113 27.91 -8.89 -3.15
N TYR A 114 27.81 -8.08 -2.08
CA TYR A 114 26.96 -8.43 -0.93
C TYR A 114 25.53 -7.99 -1.17
N ALA A 115 24.60 -8.93 -1.14
CA ALA A 115 23.18 -8.68 -1.24
C ALA A 115 22.64 -8.22 0.12
N ILE A 116 22.22 -6.96 0.24
CA ILE A 116 21.71 -6.38 1.48
C ILE A 116 20.28 -5.90 1.25
N CYS A 117 19.36 -6.36 2.10
CA CYS A 117 18.00 -5.85 2.20
C CYS A 117 17.77 -5.25 3.58
N CYS A 118 17.28 -4.02 3.62
CA CYS A 118 16.90 -3.35 4.86
C CYS A 118 15.38 -3.33 4.99
N ALA A 119 14.87 -3.54 6.19
CA ALA A 119 13.47 -3.33 6.54
C ALA A 119 13.38 -2.35 7.71
N GLY A 120 12.39 -1.48 7.65
CA GLY A 120 12.05 -0.58 8.74
C GLY A 120 10.64 -0.03 8.54
N SER A 121 9.90 0.10 9.63
CA SER A 121 8.50 0.51 9.57
C SER A 121 8.28 2.02 9.53
N LEU A 122 9.28 2.80 9.95
CA LEU A 122 9.22 4.26 10.08
C LEU A 122 10.38 4.94 9.34
N LEU A 123 10.88 4.30 8.30
CA LEU A 123 12.02 4.84 7.52
C LEU A 123 11.72 6.20 6.92
N GLY A 124 10.51 6.43 6.41
CA GLY A 124 10.08 7.74 5.92
C GLY A 124 10.18 8.83 6.99
N ILE A 125 9.93 8.50 8.26
CA ILE A 125 10.00 9.43 9.40
C ILE A 125 11.43 9.60 9.89
N ALA A 126 12.19 8.50 10.04
CA ALA A 126 13.56 8.52 10.54
C ALA A 126 14.51 9.33 9.61
N LEU A 127 14.20 9.43 8.34
CA LEU A 127 14.94 10.23 7.36
C LEU A 127 14.90 11.73 7.63
N HIS A 128 13.93 12.23 8.40
CA HIS A 128 13.81 13.65 8.76
C HIS A 128 14.70 14.06 9.96
N GLU A 129 15.28 13.11 10.70
CA GLU A 129 16.04 13.40 11.92
C GLU A 129 17.57 13.56 11.73
N GLY A 130 18.03 14.00 10.56
CA GLY A 130 19.46 14.39 10.38
C GLY A 130 20.42 13.23 10.13
N THR A 131 19.93 12.05 9.79
CA THR A 131 20.74 10.90 9.36
C THR A 131 21.32 11.15 7.96
N SER A 132 22.62 10.87 7.76
CA SER A 132 23.23 10.87 6.42
C SER A 132 22.67 9.70 5.60
N PHE A 133 21.56 9.96 4.90
CA PHE A 133 20.93 8.97 4.05
C PHE A 133 21.76 8.73 2.79
N PRO A 134 21.95 7.47 2.33
CA PRO A 134 22.77 7.14 1.17
C PRO A 134 22.06 7.45 -0.16
N VAL A 135 21.82 8.74 -0.43
CA VAL A 135 21.12 9.22 -1.63
C VAL A 135 21.76 8.65 -2.90
N GLY A 136 20.94 8.02 -3.75
CA GLY A 136 21.38 7.43 -5.02
C GLY A 136 22.21 6.15 -4.88
N LYS A 137 22.44 5.63 -3.66
CA LYS A 137 23.23 4.41 -3.38
C LYS A 137 22.38 3.24 -2.88
N THR A 138 21.08 3.40 -2.87
CA THR A 138 20.10 2.38 -2.47
C THR A 138 18.97 2.28 -3.50
N ASP A 139 18.42 1.10 -3.62
CA ASP A 139 17.17 0.82 -4.34
C ASP A 139 16.01 0.76 -3.33
N PHE A 140 14.78 1.02 -3.80
CA PHE A 140 13.60 1.02 -2.96
C PHE A 140 12.54 0.10 -3.53
N LEU A 141 11.85 -0.62 -2.64
CA LEU A 141 10.59 -1.28 -2.92
C LEU A 141 9.61 -0.99 -1.79
N HIS A 142 8.33 -0.93 -2.11
CA HIS A 142 7.30 -0.68 -1.11
C HIS A 142 6.37 -1.89 -0.96
N LEU A 143 6.18 -2.34 0.28
CA LEU A 143 5.28 -3.44 0.61
C LEU A 143 3.99 -2.90 1.23
N TYR A 144 2.90 -3.11 0.51
CA TYR A 144 1.54 -2.78 0.96
C TYR A 144 0.88 -3.97 1.69
N PRO A 145 -0.26 -3.80 2.36
CA PRO A 145 -1.12 -4.92 2.74
C PRO A 145 -1.37 -5.85 1.55
N MET A 146 -1.71 -7.10 1.80
CA MET A 146 -1.97 -8.07 0.72
C MET A 146 -3.08 -7.55 -0.19
N SER A 147 -2.84 -7.59 -1.51
CA SER A 147 -3.85 -7.25 -2.51
C SER A 147 -4.96 -8.30 -2.56
N PHE A 148 -6.07 -7.97 -3.20
CA PHE A 148 -7.15 -8.94 -3.44
C PHE A 148 -6.64 -10.16 -4.23
N LYS A 149 -5.75 -9.96 -5.19
CA LYS A 149 -5.10 -11.06 -5.92
C LYS A 149 -4.30 -11.98 -4.99
N GLU A 150 -3.48 -11.41 -4.09
CA GLU A 150 -2.74 -12.19 -3.08
C GLU A 150 -3.67 -12.91 -2.10
N PHE A 151 -4.80 -12.28 -1.75
CA PHE A 151 -5.83 -12.90 -0.92
C PHE A 151 -6.50 -14.10 -1.62
N LEU A 152 -6.79 -14.01 -2.92
CA LEU A 152 -7.29 -15.15 -3.71
C LEU A 152 -6.28 -16.30 -3.73
N ILE A 153 -5.01 -16.01 -4.00
CA ILE A 153 -3.92 -17.00 -3.98
C ILE A 153 -3.82 -17.67 -2.59
N ALA A 154 -3.90 -16.88 -1.52
CA ALA A 154 -3.87 -17.40 -0.15
C ALA A 154 -5.09 -18.29 0.20
N ASN A 155 -6.22 -18.11 -0.49
CA ASN A 155 -7.40 -18.97 -0.41
C ASN A 155 -7.42 -20.09 -1.47
N GLU A 156 -6.26 -20.43 -2.07
CA GLU A 156 -6.07 -21.52 -3.03
C GLU A 156 -6.80 -21.34 -4.38
N GLU A 157 -7.14 -20.08 -4.74
CA GLU A 157 -7.80 -19.75 -6.01
C GLU A 157 -6.80 -19.49 -7.17
N ASN A 158 -5.63 -20.13 -7.13
CA ASN A 158 -4.56 -19.94 -8.13
C ASN A 158 -5.03 -20.17 -9.57
N MET A 159 -5.85 -21.23 -9.81
CA MET A 159 -6.34 -21.54 -11.16
C MET A 159 -7.21 -20.41 -11.71
N LEU A 160 -8.02 -19.78 -10.86
CA LEU A 160 -8.90 -18.68 -11.27
C LEU A 160 -8.09 -17.40 -11.53
N VAL A 161 -7.10 -17.12 -10.69
CA VAL A 161 -6.16 -16.01 -10.89
C VAL A 161 -5.39 -16.20 -12.20
N ASP A 162 -4.83 -17.38 -12.44
CA ASP A 162 -4.10 -17.71 -13.69
C ASP A 162 -4.99 -17.58 -14.93
N TYR A 163 -6.27 -18.00 -14.81
CA TYR A 163 -7.23 -17.88 -15.91
C TYR A 163 -7.47 -16.40 -16.28
N ILE A 164 -7.63 -15.54 -15.28
CA ILE A 164 -7.79 -14.09 -15.49
C ILE A 164 -6.49 -13.48 -16.03
N ASP A 165 -5.34 -13.85 -15.50
CA ASP A 165 -4.03 -13.32 -15.91
C ASP A 165 -3.68 -13.66 -17.37
N LYS A 166 -4.17 -14.78 -17.89
CA LYS A 166 -4.06 -15.19 -19.29
C LYS A 166 -4.97 -14.39 -20.25
N GLY A 167 -5.70 -13.41 -19.76
CA GLY A 167 -6.51 -12.51 -20.58
C GLY A 167 -8.00 -12.89 -20.66
N ASN A 168 -8.45 -13.92 -19.96
CA ASN A 168 -9.86 -14.27 -19.93
C ASN A 168 -10.66 -13.27 -19.06
N ARG A 169 -11.62 -12.60 -19.66
CA ARG A 169 -12.42 -11.55 -19.03
C ARG A 169 -13.87 -11.96 -18.77
N ASN A 170 -14.40 -12.89 -19.56
CA ASN A 170 -15.74 -13.44 -19.33
C ASN A 170 -15.63 -14.64 -18.39
N LEU A 171 -16.03 -14.45 -17.15
CA LEU A 171 -15.88 -15.44 -16.09
C LEU A 171 -17.14 -16.29 -15.87
N GLY A 172 -18.31 -15.84 -16.37
CA GLY A 172 -19.57 -16.60 -16.32
C GLY A 172 -19.92 -17.08 -14.91
N ALA A 173 -19.96 -18.39 -14.72
CA ALA A 173 -20.32 -19.00 -13.44
C ALA A 173 -19.38 -18.66 -12.26
N PHE A 174 -18.18 -18.15 -12.52
CA PHE A 174 -17.19 -17.83 -11.47
C PHE A 174 -17.35 -16.41 -10.90
N GLU A 175 -18.16 -15.55 -11.52
CA GLU A 175 -18.39 -14.17 -11.06
C GLU A 175 -18.99 -14.10 -9.66
N ALA A 176 -19.96 -14.97 -9.37
CA ALA A 176 -20.59 -15.05 -8.05
C ALA A 176 -19.57 -15.46 -6.97
N ARG A 177 -18.67 -16.40 -7.28
CA ARG A 177 -17.60 -16.85 -6.38
C ARG A 177 -16.61 -15.74 -6.10
N LEU A 178 -16.18 -15.00 -7.12
CA LEU A 178 -15.25 -13.85 -6.94
C LEU A 178 -15.90 -12.71 -6.17
N THR A 179 -17.20 -12.45 -6.39
CA THR A 179 -17.97 -11.47 -5.63
C THR A 179 -18.06 -11.86 -4.15
N ASP A 180 -18.19 -13.13 -3.83
CA ASP A 180 -18.17 -13.64 -2.45
C ASP A 180 -16.79 -13.46 -1.81
N TYR A 181 -15.70 -13.77 -2.53
CA TYR A 181 -14.34 -13.48 -2.06
C TYR A 181 -14.11 -11.99 -1.86
N LEU A 182 -14.61 -11.12 -2.74
CA LEU A 182 -14.50 -9.68 -2.58
C LEU A 182 -15.18 -9.19 -1.30
N LYS A 183 -16.38 -9.68 -1.00
CA LYS A 183 -17.07 -9.39 0.27
C LYS A 183 -16.24 -9.84 1.47
N LYS A 184 -15.67 -11.05 1.42
CA LYS A 184 -14.76 -11.55 2.46
C LYS A 184 -13.56 -10.64 2.63
N TYR A 185 -12.92 -10.24 1.53
CA TYR A 185 -11.77 -9.33 1.57
C TYR A 185 -12.13 -7.95 2.14
N MET A 186 -13.29 -7.40 1.82
CA MET A 186 -13.76 -6.14 2.44
C MET A 186 -13.97 -6.25 3.96
N ILE A 187 -14.19 -7.47 4.47
CA ILE A 187 -14.31 -7.72 5.91
C ILE A 187 -12.94 -7.95 6.55
N ILE A 188 -12.11 -8.77 5.92
CA ILE A 188 -10.83 -9.27 6.45
C ILE A 188 -9.72 -8.24 6.19
N GLY A 189 -9.67 -7.66 5.00
CA GLY A 189 -8.58 -6.83 4.53
C GLY A 189 -7.37 -7.64 4.07
N GLY A 190 -6.26 -6.91 3.85
CA GLY A 190 -4.98 -7.45 3.39
C GLY A 190 -3.90 -7.53 4.47
N MET A 191 -4.20 -7.25 5.76
CA MET A 191 -3.20 -7.38 6.82
C MET A 191 -2.81 -8.84 7.03
N PRO A 192 -1.51 -9.23 6.88
CA PRO A 192 -1.11 -10.66 6.88
C PRO A 192 -1.56 -11.44 8.11
N ALA A 193 -1.46 -10.86 9.31
CA ALA A 193 -1.91 -11.52 10.54
C ALA A 193 -3.41 -11.82 10.52
N VAL A 194 -4.22 -10.92 9.97
CA VAL A 194 -5.67 -11.06 9.84
C VAL A 194 -6.02 -12.13 8.80
N VAL A 195 -5.31 -12.12 7.65
CA VAL A 195 -5.51 -13.13 6.59
C VAL A 195 -5.11 -14.52 7.11
N THR A 196 -4.00 -14.65 7.87
CA THR A 196 -3.60 -15.91 8.48
C THR A 196 -4.69 -16.44 9.42
N GLU A 197 -5.18 -15.62 10.35
CA GLU A 197 -6.25 -16.02 11.27
C GLU A 197 -7.50 -16.48 10.51
N TRP A 198 -7.86 -15.77 9.43
CA TRP A 198 -8.97 -16.17 8.56
C TRP A 198 -8.75 -17.53 7.91
N LEU A 199 -7.55 -17.79 7.37
CA LEU A 199 -7.23 -19.06 6.72
C LEU A 199 -7.32 -20.22 7.70
N ASP A 200 -6.87 -20.02 8.93
CA ASP A 200 -6.80 -21.05 9.98
C ASP A 200 -8.17 -21.31 10.61
N SER A 201 -8.96 -20.27 10.91
CA SER A 201 -10.16 -20.42 11.74
C SER A 201 -11.48 -20.24 10.98
N LYS A 202 -11.51 -19.51 9.87
CA LYS A 202 -12.73 -19.07 9.16
C LYS A 202 -13.73 -18.36 10.08
N ASP A 203 -13.27 -17.77 11.19
CA ASP A 203 -14.08 -17.12 12.22
C ASP A 203 -13.93 -15.59 12.19
N TYR A 204 -14.99 -14.89 11.81
CA TYR A 204 -15.00 -13.43 11.77
C TYR A 204 -14.82 -12.75 13.14
N ASN A 205 -15.14 -13.41 14.24
CA ASN A 205 -14.94 -12.83 15.57
C ASN A 205 -13.45 -12.81 15.92
N LYS A 206 -12.72 -13.87 15.56
CA LYS A 206 -11.27 -13.92 15.72
C LYS A 206 -10.57 -12.91 14.80
N VAL A 207 -10.99 -12.84 13.54
CA VAL A 207 -10.55 -11.80 12.59
C VAL A 207 -10.73 -10.41 13.19
N ASN A 208 -11.92 -10.10 13.71
CA ASN A 208 -12.20 -8.79 14.30
C ASN A 208 -11.31 -8.51 15.53
N ARG A 209 -11.02 -9.52 16.35
CA ARG A 209 -10.11 -9.37 17.48
C ARG A 209 -8.71 -8.96 17.03
N ILE A 210 -8.12 -9.66 16.04
CA ILE A 210 -6.79 -9.32 15.51
C ILE A 210 -6.79 -7.90 14.91
N GLN A 211 -7.85 -7.51 14.19
CA GLN A 211 -7.96 -6.15 13.65
C GLN A 211 -7.99 -5.09 14.76
N GLN A 212 -8.71 -5.32 15.86
CA GLN A 212 -8.72 -4.40 17.01
C GLN A 212 -7.34 -4.34 17.71
N GLU A 213 -6.65 -5.47 17.81
CA GLU A 213 -5.27 -5.53 18.34
C GLU A 213 -4.31 -4.71 17.46
N LEU A 214 -4.43 -4.81 16.12
CA LEU A 214 -3.65 -4.03 15.16
C LEU A 214 -3.91 -2.52 15.30
N ILE A 215 -5.18 -2.11 15.36
CA ILE A 215 -5.58 -0.71 15.54
C ILE A 215 -5.02 -0.15 16.86
N ALA A 216 -5.10 -0.93 17.94
CA ALA A 216 -4.53 -0.55 19.22
C ALA A 216 -2.99 -0.48 19.20
N ALA A 217 -2.34 -1.36 18.44
CA ALA A 217 -0.88 -1.33 18.24
C ALA A 217 -0.43 -0.06 17.52
N TYR A 218 -1.09 0.32 16.41
CA TYR A 218 -0.80 1.59 15.72
C TYR A 218 -0.95 2.80 16.67
N GLN A 219 -2.02 2.86 17.46
CA GLN A 219 -2.20 3.96 18.42
C GLN A 219 -1.13 4.02 19.51
N LYS A 220 -0.54 2.87 19.90
CA LYS A 220 0.62 2.83 20.83
C LYS A 220 1.89 3.30 20.13
N ASP A 221 2.06 2.96 18.87
CA ASP A 221 3.22 3.37 18.07
C ASP A 221 3.28 4.90 17.89
N PHE A 222 2.13 5.58 17.77
CA PHE A 222 2.09 7.05 17.77
C PHE A 222 2.75 7.62 19.02
N SER A 223 2.53 7.01 20.18
CA SER A 223 3.11 7.47 21.45
C SER A 223 4.60 7.18 21.59
N LYS A 224 5.09 6.12 20.90
CA LYS A 224 6.51 5.70 20.98
C LYS A 224 7.39 6.52 20.04
N HIS A 225 6.89 6.80 18.82
CA HIS A 225 7.73 7.29 17.73
C HIS A 225 7.40 8.71 17.25
N ALA A 226 6.19 9.21 17.49
CA ALA A 226 5.87 10.57 17.10
C ALA A 226 6.39 11.61 18.12
N PRO A 227 6.72 12.84 17.68
CA PRO A 227 7.02 13.94 18.57
C PRO A 227 5.90 14.13 19.60
N LYS A 228 6.26 14.32 20.88
CA LYS A 228 5.29 14.39 21.98
C LYS A 228 4.13 15.38 21.76
N ASN A 229 4.43 16.52 21.14
CA ASN A 229 3.45 17.57 20.82
C ASN A 229 2.53 17.22 19.64
N MET A 230 2.80 16.14 18.89
CA MET A 230 2.02 15.68 17.74
C MET A 230 1.13 14.47 18.04
N VAL A 231 1.46 13.67 19.06
CA VAL A 231 0.76 12.41 19.38
C VAL A 231 -0.77 12.57 19.44
N GLU A 232 -1.23 13.60 20.16
CA GLU A 232 -2.67 13.86 20.31
C GLU A 232 -3.32 14.22 18.96
N LYS A 233 -2.65 15.05 18.16
CA LYS A 233 -3.12 15.46 16.83
C LYS A 233 -3.20 14.28 15.86
N ILE A 234 -2.19 13.41 15.88
CA ILE A 234 -2.17 12.17 15.08
C ILE A 234 -3.36 11.29 15.45
N ARG A 235 -3.62 11.09 16.75
CA ARG A 235 -4.78 10.32 17.22
C ARG A 235 -6.11 10.93 16.78
N TYR A 236 -6.25 12.24 16.81
CA TYR A 236 -7.47 12.90 16.34
C TYR A 236 -7.67 12.69 14.84
N VAL A 237 -6.63 12.89 14.02
CA VAL A 237 -6.69 12.63 12.58
C VAL A 237 -7.05 11.18 12.31
N TRP A 238 -6.33 10.21 12.89
CA TRP A 238 -6.57 8.78 12.78
C TRP A 238 -8.02 8.39 13.08
N ASN A 239 -8.52 8.82 14.22
CA ASN A 239 -9.89 8.51 14.67
C ASN A 239 -10.97 9.17 13.79
N SER A 240 -10.65 10.24 13.09
CA SER A 240 -11.60 10.92 12.19
C SER A 240 -11.81 10.23 10.84
N ILE A 241 -10.89 9.35 10.42
CA ILE A 241 -10.90 8.75 9.06
C ILE A 241 -12.25 8.11 8.69
N PRO A 242 -12.88 7.27 9.55
CA PRO A 242 -14.20 6.72 9.22
C PRO A 242 -15.24 7.80 8.93
N SER A 243 -15.24 8.89 9.70
CA SER A 243 -16.18 10.02 9.52
C SER A 243 -15.86 10.85 8.28
N GLN A 244 -14.58 10.96 7.90
CA GLN A 244 -14.16 11.63 6.65
C GLN A 244 -14.72 10.88 5.43
N LEU A 245 -14.60 9.54 5.42
CA LEU A 245 -15.00 8.69 4.30
C LEU A 245 -16.51 8.46 4.24
N ALA A 246 -17.24 8.62 5.34
CA ALA A 246 -18.70 8.48 5.38
C ALA A 246 -19.45 9.62 4.69
N LYS A 247 -18.80 10.74 4.36
CA LYS A 247 -19.45 11.89 3.69
C LYS A 247 -19.54 11.70 2.17
N GLU A 248 -20.56 12.30 1.56
CA GLU A 248 -20.70 12.32 0.09
C GLU A 248 -19.51 13.01 -0.58
N ASN A 249 -19.11 14.17 -0.07
CA ASN A 249 -17.88 14.83 -0.49
C ASN A 249 -16.75 14.41 0.46
N LYS A 250 -15.91 13.49 0.00
CA LYS A 250 -14.83 12.87 0.78
C LYS A 250 -13.57 13.74 0.89
N LYS A 251 -13.61 15.01 0.44
CA LYS A 251 -12.55 15.97 0.72
C LYS A 251 -12.31 16.05 2.22
N PHE A 252 -11.04 16.02 2.64
CA PHE A 252 -10.68 16.08 4.06
C PHE A 252 -11.19 17.36 4.71
N VAL A 253 -11.96 17.21 5.79
CA VAL A 253 -12.60 18.30 6.52
C VAL A 253 -12.01 18.38 7.92
N TYR A 254 -11.22 19.40 8.19
CA TYR A 254 -10.57 19.59 9.50
C TYR A 254 -11.57 19.70 10.67
N GLY A 255 -12.74 20.26 10.44
CA GLY A 255 -13.81 20.33 11.45
C GLY A 255 -14.33 18.97 11.93
N LEU A 256 -14.10 17.87 11.15
CA LEU A 256 -14.40 16.50 11.60
C LEU A 256 -13.31 15.91 12.48
N VAL A 257 -12.10 16.45 12.44
CA VAL A 257 -11.02 16.07 13.36
C VAL A 257 -11.33 16.60 14.75
N ARG A 258 -11.67 17.90 14.80
CA ARG A 258 -12.12 18.60 16.02
C ARG A 258 -12.88 19.86 15.63
N GLU A 259 -13.89 20.25 16.38
CA GLU A 259 -14.61 21.50 16.17
C GLU A 259 -13.63 22.69 16.20
N GLY A 260 -13.71 23.58 15.19
CA GLY A 260 -12.82 24.73 15.05
C GLY A 260 -11.40 24.42 14.56
N ALA A 261 -11.06 23.17 14.23
CA ALA A 261 -9.74 22.78 13.75
C ALA A 261 -9.38 23.47 12.41
N ARG A 262 -8.11 23.87 12.31
CA ARG A 262 -7.54 24.53 11.13
C ARG A 262 -6.44 23.67 10.50
N ALA A 263 -6.25 23.79 9.18
CA ALA A 263 -5.23 23.04 8.42
C ALA A 263 -3.85 23.08 9.08
N ARG A 264 -3.32 24.25 9.38
CA ARG A 264 -2.00 24.46 9.99
C ARG A 264 -1.75 23.71 11.31
N GLU A 265 -2.80 23.23 11.94
CA GLU A 265 -2.70 22.53 13.24
C GLU A 265 -2.50 21.03 13.05
N TYR A 266 -2.93 20.46 11.91
CA TYR A 266 -3.01 19.01 11.67
C TYR A 266 -2.25 18.55 10.42
N GLU A 267 -1.71 19.46 9.59
CA GLU A 267 -0.96 19.08 8.38
C GLU A 267 0.22 18.18 8.72
N ASP A 268 1.02 18.54 9.74
CA ASP A 268 2.17 17.72 10.17
C ASP A 268 1.74 16.33 10.64
N ALA A 269 0.58 16.22 11.32
CA ALA A 269 0.04 14.93 11.77
C ALA A 269 -0.43 14.06 10.59
N ILE A 270 -1.00 14.68 9.55
CA ILE A 270 -1.40 13.98 8.32
C ILE A 270 -0.16 13.53 7.56
N MET A 271 0.86 14.38 7.46
CA MET A 271 2.13 14.01 6.83
C MET A 271 2.78 12.84 7.56
N TRP A 272 2.87 12.91 8.89
CA TRP A 272 3.43 11.84 9.70
C TRP A 272 2.73 10.49 9.46
N LEU A 273 1.40 10.45 9.46
CA LEU A 273 0.63 9.23 9.16
C LEU A 273 0.86 8.73 7.72
N SER A 274 1.02 9.64 6.77
CA SER A 274 1.31 9.31 5.38
C SER A 274 2.72 8.72 5.23
N ASP A 275 3.72 9.33 5.86
CA ASP A 275 5.12 8.88 5.83
C ASP A 275 5.30 7.55 6.58
N ALA A 276 4.48 7.30 7.61
CA ALA A 276 4.38 5.99 8.28
C ALA A 276 3.71 4.92 7.41
N GLY A 277 3.09 5.30 6.28
CA GLY A 277 2.34 4.40 5.41
C GLY A 277 1.00 3.93 5.98
N GLU A 278 0.49 4.60 7.02
CA GLU A 278 -0.74 4.20 7.71
C GLU A 278 -1.99 4.79 7.07
N ILE A 279 -1.81 5.88 6.31
CA ILE A 279 -2.85 6.49 5.49
C ILE A 279 -2.35 6.72 4.05
N ILE A 280 -3.29 6.75 3.13
CA ILE A 280 -3.06 7.09 1.73
C ILE A 280 -3.73 8.44 1.47
N ARG A 281 -2.95 9.42 1.04
CA ARG A 281 -3.44 10.73 0.67
C ARG A 281 -3.62 10.81 -0.84
N THR A 282 -4.83 11.15 -1.30
CA THR A 282 -5.18 11.30 -2.71
C THR A 282 -5.49 12.77 -3.00
N ASN A 283 -4.64 13.42 -3.79
CA ASN A 283 -4.75 14.87 -4.06
C ASN A 283 -5.75 15.17 -5.19
N ASN A 284 -6.51 16.25 -5.03
CA ASN A 284 -7.29 16.80 -6.15
C ASN A 284 -6.34 17.37 -7.21
N VAL A 285 -6.71 17.27 -8.49
CA VAL A 285 -6.01 17.95 -9.57
C VAL A 285 -6.91 18.99 -10.21
N SER A 286 -6.36 20.18 -10.44
CA SER A 286 -7.05 21.28 -11.09
C SER A 286 -7.30 21.02 -12.58
N LYS A 287 -6.37 20.28 -13.21
CA LYS A 287 -6.41 19.89 -14.62
C LYS A 287 -5.72 18.53 -14.78
N PRO A 288 -6.33 17.55 -15.45
CA PRO A 288 -5.74 16.24 -15.66
C PRO A 288 -4.78 16.22 -16.87
N ASP A 289 -3.69 16.95 -16.79
CA ASP A 289 -2.62 17.02 -17.77
C ASP A 289 -1.34 16.36 -17.23
N ILE A 290 -0.36 16.17 -18.09
CA ILE A 290 0.94 15.54 -17.78
C ILE A 290 2.01 16.63 -17.63
N PRO A 291 2.85 16.52 -16.58
CA PRO A 291 2.80 15.54 -15.49
C PRO A 291 1.65 15.85 -14.51
N ILE A 292 0.89 14.83 -14.13
CA ILE A 292 -0.30 15.00 -13.28
C ILE A 292 0.03 15.67 -11.93
N SER A 293 1.21 15.38 -11.39
CA SER A 293 1.73 15.94 -10.15
C SER A 293 1.84 17.47 -10.15
N ALA A 294 2.11 18.08 -11.31
CA ALA A 294 2.22 19.55 -11.44
C ALA A 294 0.88 20.28 -11.25
N TYR A 295 -0.23 19.56 -11.40
CA TYR A 295 -1.59 20.10 -11.26
C TYR A 295 -2.25 19.71 -9.94
N ALA A 296 -1.51 19.06 -9.04
CA ALA A 296 -2.01 18.64 -7.75
C ALA A 296 -2.28 19.83 -6.81
N GLU A 297 -3.46 19.86 -6.23
CA GLU A 297 -3.87 20.85 -5.24
C GLU A 297 -3.59 20.36 -3.83
N LEU A 298 -2.46 20.76 -3.24
CA LEU A 298 -2.02 20.27 -1.93
C LEU A 298 -3.02 20.52 -0.80
N LYS A 299 -3.90 21.52 -0.92
CA LYS A 299 -4.93 21.85 0.09
C LYS A 299 -6.25 21.13 -0.12
N SER A 300 -6.38 20.36 -1.19
CA SER A 300 -7.60 19.63 -1.53
C SER A 300 -7.27 18.16 -1.76
N PHE A 301 -7.57 17.32 -0.78
CA PHE A 301 -7.23 15.91 -0.80
C PHE A 301 -8.27 15.06 -0.05
N LYS A 302 -8.29 13.79 -0.34
CA LYS A 302 -8.97 12.73 0.42
C LYS A 302 -7.93 11.95 1.23
N VAL A 303 -8.36 11.32 2.32
CA VAL A 303 -7.53 10.45 3.13
C VAL A 303 -8.20 9.08 3.24
N PHE A 304 -7.48 8.05 2.86
CA PHE A 304 -7.87 6.65 3.00
C PHE A 304 -6.98 5.97 4.03
N LEU A 305 -7.45 4.89 4.63
CA LEU A 305 -6.65 4.04 5.49
C LEU A 305 -5.76 3.12 4.63
N LEU A 306 -4.72 2.54 5.22
CA LEU A 306 -3.87 1.57 4.51
C LEU A 306 -4.62 0.28 4.15
N ASP A 307 -5.69 -0.08 4.87
CA ASP A 307 -6.38 -1.37 4.70
C ASP A 307 -7.90 -1.27 4.91
N VAL A 308 -8.66 -1.91 4.02
CA VAL A 308 -10.14 -1.89 4.02
C VAL A 308 -10.73 -2.63 5.22
N GLY A 309 -10.10 -3.72 5.66
CA GLY A 309 -10.54 -4.49 6.82
C GLY A 309 -10.36 -3.71 8.11
N LEU A 310 -9.27 -2.96 8.24
CA LEU A 310 -9.05 -2.05 9.37
C LEU A 310 -10.07 -0.90 9.37
N LEU A 311 -10.38 -0.31 8.21
CA LEU A 311 -11.43 0.72 8.11
C LEU A 311 -12.78 0.17 8.58
N ARG A 312 -13.16 -1.04 8.11
CA ARG A 312 -14.37 -1.72 8.54
C ARG A 312 -14.40 -1.91 10.06
N ALA A 313 -13.28 -2.37 10.64
CA ALA A 313 -13.15 -2.61 12.08
C ALA A 313 -13.22 -1.31 12.91
N MET A 314 -12.55 -0.23 12.46
CA MET A 314 -12.63 1.10 13.07
C MET A 314 -14.06 1.66 13.05
N SER A 315 -14.78 1.43 11.95
CA SER A 315 -16.17 1.84 11.75
C SER A 315 -17.17 0.96 12.52
N LYS A 316 -16.71 -0.10 13.20
CA LYS A 316 -17.53 -1.06 13.95
C LYS A 316 -18.64 -1.72 13.12
N ILE A 317 -18.42 -1.89 11.82
CA ILE A 317 -19.39 -2.55 10.92
C ILE A 317 -19.32 -4.05 11.13
N SER A 318 -20.47 -4.67 11.45
CA SER A 318 -20.55 -6.12 11.59
C SER A 318 -20.30 -6.84 10.24
N PRO A 319 -19.53 -7.93 10.21
CA PRO A 319 -19.37 -8.76 9.03
C PRO A 319 -20.70 -9.17 8.37
N LYS A 320 -21.72 -9.45 9.18
CA LYS A 320 -23.05 -9.81 8.73
C LYS A 320 -23.69 -8.77 7.81
N VAL A 321 -23.49 -7.49 8.09
CA VAL A 321 -24.02 -6.38 7.29
C VAL A 321 -23.45 -6.39 5.86
N ILE A 322 -22.19 -6.75 5.70
CA ILE A 322 -21.52 -6.82 4.38
C ILE A 322 -21.95 -8.08 3.62
N LEU A 323 -22.08 -9.21 4.31
CA LEU A 323 -22.42 -10.49 3.70
C LEU A 323 -23.87 -10.53 3.22
N GLU A 324 -24.81 -10.09 4.06
CA GLU A 324 -26.24 -10.16 3.80
C GLU A 324 -26.78 -8.92 3.06
N GLY A 325 -26.07 -7.79 3.14
CA GLY A 325 -26.53 -6.48 2.70
C GLY A 325 -27.52 -5.87 3.69
N SER A 326 -27.58 -4.55 3.73
CA SER A 326 -28.53 -3.80 4.56
C SER A 326 -28.78 -2.44 3.92
N ARG A 327 -30.05 -1.98 3.92
CA ARG A 327 -30.39 -0.62 3.43
C ARG A 327 -29.68 0.49 4.19
N ILE A 328 -29.45 0.31 5.49
CA ILE A 328 -28.76 1.28 6.35
C ILE A 328 -27.25 1.35 6.02
N PHE A 329 -26.73 0.33 5.33
CA PHE A 329 -25.32 0.23 4.98
C PHE A 329 -24.98 0.88 3.61
N GLU A 330 -25.98 1.23 2.78
CA GLU A 330 -25.74 1.68 1.39
C GLU A 330 -24.81 2.89 1.29
N GLU A 331 -24.92 3.89 2.19
CA GLU A 331 -24.02 5.07 2.20
C GLU A 331 -22.56 4.67 2.47
N PHE A 332 -22.32 3.88 3.51
CA PHE A 332 -20.96 3.48 3.89
C PHE A 332 -20.37 2.42 2.95
N LYS A 333 -21.20 1.72 2.20
CA LYS A 333 -20.78 0.77 1.16
C LYS A 333 -19.94 1.47 0.07
N GLY A 334 -20.32 2.68 -0.32
CA GLY A 334 -19.52 3.52 -1.21
C GLY A 334 -18.13 3.81 -0.62
N ALA A 335 -18.06 4.18 0.66
CA ALA A 335 -16.80 4.44 1.36
C ALA A 335 -15.86 3.22 1.38
N LEU A 336 -16.39 2.01 1.71
CA LEU A 336 -15.59 0.79 1.67
C LEU A 336 -15.15 0.41 0.25
N THR A 337 -15.99 0.68 -0.75
CA THR A 337 -15.62 0.40 -2.15
C THR A 337 -14.48 1.31 -2.62
N GLU A 338 -14.55 2.61 -2.33
CA GLU A 338 -13.46 3.53 -2.67
C GLU A 338 -12.19 3.24 -1.87
N GLN A 339 -12.32 2.88 -0.59
CA GLN A 339 -11.19 2.42 0.23
C GLN A 339 -10.51 1.19 -0.38
N TYR A 340 -11.29 0.20 -0.81
CA TYR A 340 -10.78 -0.99 -1.49
C TYR A 340 -10.06 -0.62 -2.80
N VAL A 341 -10.67 0.22 -3.62
CA VAL A 341 -10.07 0.66 -4.89
C VAL A 341 -8.77 1.43 -4.63
N CYS A 342 -8.76 2.36 -3.67
CA CYS A 342 -7.56 3.10 -3.29
C CYS A 342 -6.41 2.16 -2.85
N GLN A 343 -6.72 1.16 -2.03
CA GLN A 343 -5.76 0.14 -1.58
C GLN A 343 -5.24 -0.70 -2.75
N GLU A 344 -6.11 -1.17 -3.65
CA GLU A 344 -5.69 -1.95 -4.82
C GLU A 344 -4.83 -1.13 -5.79
N LEU A 345 -5.11 0.17 -5.95
CA LEU A 345 -4.31 1.06 -6.79
C LEU A 345 -2.85 1.20 -6.31
N GLN A 346 -2.58 1.03 -5.01
CA GLN A 346 -1.20 1.08 -4.49
C GLN A 346 -0.32 -0.03 -5.10
N ASN A 347 -0.88 -1.17 -5.49
CA ASN A 347 -0.12 -2.25 -6.13
C ASN A 347 0.40 -1.88 -7.53
N PHE A 348 -0.06 -0.78 -8.10
CA PHE A 348 0.40 -0.24 -9.40
C PHE A 348 1.34 0.96 -9.26
N ALA A 349 1.66 1.41 -8.03
CA ALA A 349 2.40 2.65 -7.79
C ALA A 349 3.79 2.72 -8.45
N GLU A 350 4.38 1.58 -8.84
CA GLU A 350 5.65 1.55 -9.59
C GLU A 350 5.50 1.79 -11.10
N ILE A 351 4.29 1.60 -11.63
CA ILE A 351 4.02 1.68 -13.07
C ILE A 351 2.97 2.73 -13.44
N LEU A 352 2.19 3.19 -12.45
CA LEU A 352 1.14 4.20 -12.61
C LEU A 352 1.24 5.22 -11.46
N GLU A 353 1.01 6.49 -11.76
CA GLU A 353 0.73 7.48 -10.73
C GLU A 353 -0.73 7.36 -10.31
N THR A 354 -1.01 7.05 -9.03
CA THR A 354 -2.35 6.58 -8.59
C THR A 354 -3.03 7.44 -7.53
N ASN A 355 -2.29 8.34 -6.85
CA ASN A 355 -2.80 9.06 -5.68
C ASN A 355 -3.45 10.41 -6.04
N TYR A 356 -4.34 10.40 -7.05
CA TYR A 356 -5.03 11.58 -7.54
C TYR A 356 -6.52 11.34 -7.73
N HIS A 357 -7.30 12.42 -7.63
CA HIS A 357 -8.71 12.47 -7.98
C HIS A 357 -9.02 13.80 -8.66
N TRP A 358 -10.20 13.93 -9.25
CA TRP A 358 -10.64 15.20 -9.84
C TRP A 358 -12.01 15.58 -9.33
N SER A 359 -12.16 16.86 -9.02
CA SER A 359 -13.46 17.47 -8.73
C SER A 359 -13.64 18.77 -9.52
N SER A 360 -14.86 18.98 -10.00
CA SER A 360 -15.23 20.26 -10.62
C SER A 360 -15.47 21.33 -9.55
N SER A 361 -15.53 22.59 -9.98
CA SER A 361 -15.97 23.70 -9.12
C SER A 361 -17.44 23.59 -8.67
N ALA A 362 -18.25 22.73 -9.30
CA ALA A 362 -19.65 22.50 -8.97
C ALA A 362 -19.84 21.20 -8.17
N THR A 363 -20.30 20.14 -8.81
CA THR A 363 -20.72 18.90 -8.11
C THR A 363 -20.16 17.62 -8.70
N ALA A 364 -19.45 17.71 -9.84
CA ALA A 364 -18.90 16.52 -10.48
C ALA A 364 -17.58 16.13 -9.85
N GLU A 365 -17.43 14.84 -9.57
CA GLU A 365 -16.23 14.25 -8.99
C GLU A 365 -15.93 12.93 -9.67
N VAL A 366 -14.65 12.67 -10.00
CA VAL A 366 -14.13 11.39 -10.43
C VAL A 366 -13.28 10.85 -9.27
N ASP A 367 -13.60 9.64 -8.82
CA ASP A 367 -13.07 9.09 -7.57
C ASP A 367 -11.55 8.96 -7.57
N PHE A 368 -10.97 8.52 -8.70
CA PHE A 368 -9.52 8.40 -8.89
C PHE A 368 -9.09 8.81 -10.30
N LEU A 369 -7.86 9.29 -10.39
CA LEU A 369 -7.14 9.43 -11.63
C LEU A 369 -5.88 8.58 -11.56
N VAL A 370 -5.58 7.87 -12.64
CA VAL A 370 -4.33 7.14 -12.79
C VAL A 370 -3.61 7.62 -14.06
N SER A 371 -2.28 7.70 -14.02
CA SER A 371 -1.47 8.11 -15.16
C SER A 371 -0.34 7.13 -15.41
N ASP A 372 -0.08 6.81 -16.67
CA ASP A 372 1.07 6.03 -17.11
C ASP A 372 2.24 6.90 -17.60
N GLY A 373 2.17 8.21 -17.35
CA GLY A 373 3.13 9.20 -17.81
C GLY A 373 2.90 9.70 -19.23
N LEU A 374 1.98 9.09 -19.98
CA LEU A 374 1.58 9.49 -21.35
C LEU A 374 0.13 9.97 -21.40
N ASP A 375 -0.73 9.30 -20.65
CA ASP A 375 -2.16 9.56 -20.60
C ASP A 375 -2.66 9.63 -19.15
N VAL A 376 -3.79 10.31 -18.92
CA VAL A 376 -4.51 10.36 -17.64
C VAL A 376 -5.87 9.69 -17.80
N TYR A 377 -6.10 8.64 -17.01
CA TYR A 377 -7.30 7.82 -17.07
C TYR A 377 -8.19 8.09 -15.85
N PRO A 378 -9.43 8.61 -16.04
CA PRO A 378 -10.39 8.70 -14.94
C PRO A 378 -10.91 7.32 -14.57
N LEU A 379 -11.00 7.05 -13.26
CA LEU A 379 -11.53 5.82 -12.69
C LEU A 379 -12.64 6.14 -11.70
N GLU A 380 -13.83 5.61 -11.96
CA GLU A 380 -15.03 5.75 -11.13
C GLU A 380 -15.33 4.43 -10.45
N ALA A 381 -15.44 4.45 -9.11
CA ALA A 381 -15.76 3.28 -8.29
C ALA A 381 -17.26 3.26 -7.95
N LYS A 382 -17.93 2.13 -8.19
CA LYS A 382 -19.35 1.93 -7.88
C LYS A 382 -19.57 0.67 -7.05
N ALA A 383 -20.21 0.82 -5.92
CA ALA A 383 -20.50 -0.27 -4.98
C ALA A 383 -21.55 -1.29 -5.46
N GLY A 384 -22.21 -1.05 -6.59
CA GLY A 384 -23.31 -1.87 -7.09
C GLY A 384 -23.31 -2.01 -8.61
N VAL A 385 -24.49 -2.29 -9.16
CA VAL A 385 -24.73 -2.47 -10.60
C VAL A 385 -25.24 -1.21 -11.30
N THR A 386 -25.12 -0.05 -10.70
CA THR A 386 -25.64 1.20 -11.24
C THR A 386 -24.77 1.71 -12.39
N MET A 387 -25.35 1.92 -13.57
CA MET A 387 -24.62 2.40 -14.75
C MET A 387 -24.44 3.94 -14.80
N ASN A 388 -25.09 4.70 -13.92
CA ASN A 388 -25.13 6.15 -14.01
C ASN A 388 -23.85 6.78 -13.44
N ALA A 389 -22.96 7.24 -14.31
CA ALA A 389 -21.73 7.94 -13.98
C ALA A 389 -21.74 9.34 -14.63
N LYS A 390 -22.61 10.23 -14.10
CA LYS A 390 -22.75 11.60 -14.62
C LYS A 390 -21.44 12.38 -14.60
N SER A 391 -20.68 12.23 -13.51
CA SER A 391 -19.37 12.89 -13.34
C SER A 391 -18.35 12.41 -14.36
N LEU A 392 -18.28 11.09 -14.59
CA LEU A 392 -17.38 10.50 -15.58
C LEU A 392 -17.75 10.96 -17.01
N LYS A 393 -19.04 11.09 -17.31
CA LYS A 393 -19.51 11.64 -18.58
C LYS A 393 -19.06 13.10 -18.76
N LEU A 394 -19.27 13.95 -17.76
CA LEU A 394 -18.81 15.35 -17.79
C LEU A 394 -17.30 15.46 -17.96
N TYR A 395 -16.55 14.62 -17.22
CA TYR A 395 -15.09 14.57 -17.36
C TYR A 395 -14.66 14.24 -18.78
N ARG A 396 -15.28 13.22 -19.39
CA ARG A 396 -15.01 12.80 -20.77
C ARG A 396 -15.32 13.87 -21.80
N GLU A 397 -16.44 14.56 -21.66
CA GLU A 397 -16.83 15.67 -22.54
C GLU A 397 -15.81 16.83 -22.46
N LYS A 398 -15.25 17.07 -21.28
CA LYS A 398 -14.33 18.17 -21.04
C LYS A 398 -12.88 17.86 -21.44
N TYR A 399 -12.41 16.65 -21.20
CA TYR A 399 -10.98 16.30 -21.30
C TYR A 399 -10.67 15.23 -22.34
N SER A 400 -11.67 14.54 -22.90
CA SER A 400 -11.54 13.53 -23.96
C SER A 400 -10.44 12.48 -23.69
N PRO A 401 -10.43 11.81 -22.53
CA PRO A 401 -9.40 10.84 -22.20
C PRO A 401 -9.38 9.65 -23.18
N LYS A 402 -8.21 9.06 -23.39
CA LYS A 402 -8.04 7.87 -24.24
C LYS A 402 -8.96 6.72 -23.82
N TRP A 403 -9.05 6.48 -22.53
CA TRP A 403 -9.98 5.54 -21.91
C TRP A 403 -10.55 6.14 -20.62
N SER A 404 -11.76 5.73 -20.27
CA SER A 404 -12.37 5.99 -18.96
C SER A 404 -12.71 4.65 -18.32
N VAL A 405 -12.27 4.46 -17.09
CA VAL A 405 -12.47 3.22 -16.35
C VAL A 405 -13.63 3.38 -15.39
N ARG A 406 -14.50 2.40 -15.35
CA ARG A 406 -15.47 2.20 -14.28
C ARG A 406 -15.17 0.86 -13.62
N THR A 407 -15.15 0.82 -12.31
CA THR A 407 -15.08 -0.44 -11.56
C THR A 407 -16.35 -0.60 -10.72
N SER A 408 -17.01 -1.75 -10.86
CA SER A 408 -18.32 -2.04 -10.27
C SER A 408 -18.52 -3.55 -10.10
N LEU A 409 -19.72 -3.99 -9.72
CA LEU A 409 -20.08 -5.43 -9.74
C LEU A 409 -20.65 -5.89 -11.09
N LEU A 410 -20.70 -5.03 -12.11
CA LEU A 410 -21.07 -5.43 -13.46
C LEU A 410 -19.97 -6.27 -14.10
N PRO A 411 -20.32 -7.18 -15.02
CA PRO A 411 -19.33 -7.93 -15.81
C PRO A 411 -18.35 -7.05 -16.56
N TYR A 412 -17.21 -7.61 -16.93
CA TYR A 412 -16.24 -6.92 -17.76
C TYR A 412 -16.86 -6.50 -19.10
N GLU A 413 -16.61 -5.23 -19.47
CA GLU A 413 -17.02 -4.68 -20.77
C GLU A 413 -15.97 -3.68 -21.26
N ARG A 414 -15.54 -3.83 -22.49
CA ARG A 414 -14.70 -2.84 -23.18
C ARG A 414 -15.45 -2.28 -24.39
N ASN A 415 -15.76 -1.00 -24.35
CA ASN A 415 -16.52 -0.33 -25.37
C ASN A 415 -15.66 0.70 -26.11
N ASN A 416 -15.24 0.34 -27.34
CA ASN A 416 -14.37 1.17 -28.17
C ASN A 416 -15.06 2.45 -28.67
N SER A 417 -16.36 2.40 -28.91
CA SER A 417 -17.12 3.58 -29.38
C SER A 417 -17.23 4.65 -28.32
N SER A 418 -17.48 4.25 -27.08
CA SER A 418 -17.57 5.16 -25.94
C SER A 418 -16.25 5.36 -25.21
N LYS A 419 -15.16 4.71 -25.61
CA LYS A 419 -13.87 4.75 -24.90
C LYS A 419 -14.01 4.49 -23.41
N THR A 420 -14.80 3.47 -23.03
CA THR A 420 -15.03 3.07 -21.64
C THR A 420 -14.70 1.62 -21.42
N ILE A 421 -14.11 1.34 -20.26
CA ILE A 421 -13.83 -0.01 -19.80
C ILE A 421 -14.54 -0.18 -18.45
N ASN A 422 -15.41 -1.18 -18.32
CA ASN A 422 -15.88 -1.65 -17.04
C ASN A 422 -15.02 -2.82 -16.58
N ILE A 423 -14.24 -2.63 -15.54
CA ILE A 423 -13.45 -3.68 -14.90
C ILE A 423 -14.19 -4.07 -13.62
N PRO A 424 -14.66 -5.32 -13.47
CA PRO A 424 -15.28 -5.75 -12.22
C PRO A 424 -14.36 -5.50 -11.03
N LEU A 425 -14.92 -5.07 -9.89
CA LEU A 425 -14.15 -4.81 -8.67
C LEU A 425 -13.20 -5.96 -8.33
N TYR A 426 -13.69 -7.20 -8.44
CA TYR A 426 -12.89 -8.41 -8.18
C TYR A 426 -11.82 -8.72 -9.24
N MET A 427 -11.72 -7.90 -10.30
CA MET A 427 -10.70 -8.01 -11.34
C MET A 427 -9.83 -6.76 -11.45
N LEU A 428 -9.90 -5.83 -10.53
CA LEU A 428 -9.17 -4.55 -10.62
C LEU A 428 -7.66 -4.74 -10.78
N PHE A 429 -7.11 -5.85 -10.34
CA PHE A 429 -5.70 -6.22 -10.49
C PHE A 429 -5.22 -6.42 -11.94
N VAL A 430 -6.11 -6.33 -12.95
CA VAL A 430 -5.73 -6.34 -14.38
C VAL A 430 -5.68 -4.94 -15.00
N LEU A 431 -5.91 -3.88 -14.23
CA LEU A 431 -6.05 -2.50 -14.69
C LEU A 431 -4.92 -2.07 -15.64
N ASP A 432 -3.67 -2.32 -15.26
CA ASP A 432 -2.49 -1.94 -16.04
C ASP A 432 -2.44 -2.62 -17.41
N LYS A 433 -2.87 -3.88 -17.49
CA LYS A 433 -2.96 -4.63 -18.74
C LYS A 433 -4.04 -4.06 -19.64
N GLU A 434 -5.19 -3.70 -19.05
CA GLU A 434 -6.32 -3.11 -19.78
C GLU A 434 -6.01 -1.72 -20.35
N LEU A 435 -5.26 -0.90 -19.62
CA LEU A 435 -4.86 0.42 -20.09
C LEU A 435 -3.84 0.36 -21.25
N LYS A 436 -2.96 -0.64 -21.25
CA LYS A 436 -1.91 -0.85 -22.27
C LYS A 436 -2.42 -1.55 -23.53
N THR A 437 -3.56 -2.22 -23.49
CA THR A 437 -4.12 -2.93 -24.64
C THR A 437 -4.53 -1.89 -25.70
N GLU A 438 -3.85 -1.88 -26.83
CA GLU A 438 -4.22 -1.06 -27.99
C GLU A 438 -5.57 -1.52 -28.57
N SER A 439 -6.34 -0.58 -29.13
CA SER A 439 -7.70 -0.78 -29.66
C SER A 439 -7.66 -1.51 -31.01
#